data_9eede8bde96fbeea744981a39ef200a8
#
_entry.id   9eede8bde96fbeea744981a39ef200a8
#
_cell.length_a   1.000
_cell.length_b   1.000
_cell.length_c   1.000
_cell.angle_alpha   90.00
_cell.angle_beta   90.00
_cell.angle_gamma   90.00
#
_symmetry.space_group_name_H-M   'P 1'
#
loop_
_entity.id
_entity.type
_entity.pdbx_description
1 polymer ?
#
loop_
_entity_poly.entity_id
_entity_poly.type
_entity_poly.pdbx_seq_one_letter_code
_entity_poly.pdbx_strand_id
1 'polypeptide(L)'
;MEDIYKIATNGGISDAELKEALEKSLEGRTLKKVLILPPDFTRFHSQAGLITSIYYHLLTERGAQVDIMPALGTHEPVSKAQWEIMFKGVPYENMIVHDWRHDVVKIGEVPESYLEEITGGLWHEPVSVEINRRVMDESYDLIISPGQVVPHEVIGMANHSKNLFVGVGGSDMINKSHMVGADLHKVAKSA
;
A
#
# COMPACT_ATOMS: atom_id res chain seq x y z
N MET A 1 -11.26 -16.99 -4.90
CA MET A 1 -11.79 -15.99 -3.94
C MET A 1 -12.83 -15.22 -4.69
N GLU A 2 -14.02 -15.05 -4.12
CA GLU A 2 -15.07 -14.26 -4.74
C GLU A 2 -14.83 -12.77 -4.44
N ASP A 3 -14.99 -11.92 -5.45
CA ASP A 3 -14.87 -10.46 -5.26
C ASP A 3 -16.06 -9.96 -4.44
N ILE A 4 -15.80 -9.10 -3.48
CA ILE A 4 -16.81 -8.49 -2.64
C ILE A 4 -17.00 -7.04 -3.08
N TYR A 5 -18.18 -6.72 -3.57
CA TYR A 5 -18.56 -5.36 -3.96
C TYR A 5 -19.66 -4.84 -3.03
N LYS A 6 -19.46 -3.64 -2.49
CA LYS A 6 -20.46 -2.89 -1.73
C LYS A 6 -20.58 -1.50 -2.34
N ILE A 7 -21.76 -1.16 -2.83
CA ILE A 7 -22.00 0.13 -3.50
C ILE A 7 -23.12 0.85 -2.73
N ALA A 8 -22.81 2.04 -2.25
CA ALA A 8 -23.82 2.94 -1.68
C ALA A 8 -24.32 3.93 -2.73
N THR A 9 -25.63 4.11 -2.80
CA THR A 9 -26.28 5.05 -3.73
C THR A 9 -26.52 6.42 -3.08
N ASN A 10 -26.83 6.45 -1.77
CA ASN A 10 -27.05 7.67 -0.99
C ASN A 10 -26.50 7.49 0.42
N GLY A 11 -25.79 8.48 0.94
CA GLY A 11 -25.34 8.52 2.34
C GLY A 11 -24.07 7.72 2.69
N GLY A 12 -23.46 7.02 1.71
CA GLY A 12 -22.24 6.23 1.95
C GLY A 12 -22.53 4.82 2.48
N ILE A 13 -21.47 4.08 2.80
CA ILE A 13 -21.50 2.76 3.45
C ILE A 13 -21.37 3.00 4.96
N SER A 14 -22.25 2.43 5.76
CA SER A 14 -22.17 2.53 7.22
C SER A 14 -21.01 1.69 7.78
N ASP A 15 -20.51 2.02 8.97
CA ASP A 15 -19.45 1.28 9.65
C ASP A 15 -19.84 -0.21 9.86
N ALA A 16 -21.11 -0.48 10.13
CA ALA A 16 -21.61 -1.85 10.28
C ALA A 16 -21.55 -2.65 8.98
N GLU A 17 -21.99 -2.05 7.88
CA GLU A 17 -21.92 -2.67 6.54
C GLU A 17 -20.47 -2.85 6.08
N LEU A 18 -19.58 -1.88 6.40
CA LEU A 18 -18.16 -1.99 6.12
C LEU A 18 -17.56 -3.17 6.91
N LYS A 19 -17.82 -3.25 8.21
CA LYS A 19 -17.35 -4.34 9.07
C LYS A 19 -17.79 -5.69 8.53
N GLU A 20 -19.08 -5.85 8.19
CA GLU A 20 -19.62 -7.09 7.60
C GLU A 20 -18.88 -7.51 6.32
N ALA A 21 -18.63 -6.57 5.42
CA ALA A 21 -17.89 -6.84 4.19
C ALA A 21 -16.45 -7.29 4.44
N LEU A 22 -15.77 -6.65 5.43
CA LEU A 22 -14.41 -7.00 5.82
C LEU A 22 -14.35 -8.36 6.53
N GLU A 23 -15.32 -8.69 7.38
CA GLU A 23 -15.47 -10.02 7.99
C GLU A 23 -15.64 -11.11 6.91
N LYS A 24 -16.49 -10.86 5.93
CA LYS A 24 -16.72 -11.77 4.80
C LYS A 24 -15.44 -12.03 4.01
N SER A 25 -14.57 -11.01 3.85
CA SER A 25 -13.28 -11.16 3.15
C SER A 25 -12.32 -12.13 3.84
N LEU A 26 -12.52 -12.37 5.12
CA LEU A 26 -11.72 -13.27 5.96
C LEU A 26 -12.36 -14.66 6.17
N GLU A 27 -13.55 -14.91 5.61
CA GLU A 27 -14.23 -16.19 5.75
C GLU A 27 -13.45 -17.36 5.15
N GLY A 28 -13.49 -18.50 5.80
CA GLY A 28 -12.81 -19.72 5.36
C GLY A 28 -11.29 -19.69 5.47
N ARG A 29 -10.70 -18.62 6.04
CA ARG A 29 -9.26 -18.50 6.21
C ARG A 29 -8.83 -18.81 7.64
N THR A 30 -7.78 -19.59 7.79
CA THR A 30 -7.07 -19.79 9.07
C THR A 30 -5.81 -18.96 9.01
N LEU A 31 -5.80 -17.82 9.71
CA LEU A 31 -4.72 -16.86 9.68
C LEU A 31 -4.06 -16.79 11.06
N LYS A 32 -2.74 -16.93 11.10
CA LYS A 32 -1.92 -16.83 12.31
C LYS A 32 -1.13 -15.53 12.36
N LYS A 33 -0.68 -15.05 11.20
CA LYS A 33 0.11 -13.83 11.11
C LYS A 33 -0.25 -13.06 9.85
N VAL A 34 -0.59 -11.78 10.01
CA VAL A 34 -1.06 -10.93 8.92
C VAL A 34 -0.28 -9.61 8.89
N LEU A 35 0.12 -9.19 7.70
CA LEU A 35 0.72 -7.87 7.48
C LEU A 35 -0.31 -6.96 6.80
N ILE A 36 -0.56 -5.78 7.39
CA ILE A 36 -1.41 -4.76 6.79
C ILE A 36 -0.55 -3.60 6.32
N LEU A 37 -0.75 -3.19 5.06
CA LEU A 37 -0.02 -2.12 4.39
C LEU A 37 -0.97 -0.95 4.06
N PRO A 38 -1.40 -0.15 5.06
CA PRO A 38 -2.19 1.04 4.81
C PRO A 38 -1.30 2.14 4.20
N PRO A 39 -1.88 3.17 3.55
CA PRO A 39 -1.14 4.38 3.24
C PRO A 39 -0.75 5.11 4.53
N ASP A 40 0.18 6.07 4.40
CA ASP A 40 0.58 6.94 5.49
C ASP A 40 -0.48 8.00 5.84
N PHE A 41 -0.17 8.87 6.81
CA PHE A 41 -1.08 9.91 7.30
C PHE A 41 -1.46 10.95 6.24
N THR A 42 -0.69 11.12 5.17
CA THR A 42 -1.05 12.04 4.08
C THR A 42 -2.34 11.63 3.37
N ARG A 43 -2.72 10.34 3.46
CA ARG A 43 -3.96 9.79 2.91
C ARG A 43 -5.03 9.51 3.99
N PHE A 44 -5.01 10.24 5.10
CA PHE A 44 -5.97 10.10 6.20
C PHE A 44 -7.43 10.08 5.72
N HIS A 45 -7.77 10.92 4.75
CA HIS A 45 -9.12 11.04 4.17
C HIS A 45 -9.61 9.79 3.41
N SER A 46 -8.72 8.84 3.11
CA SER A 46 -9.03 7.64 2.31
C SER A 46 -9.85 6.56 3.05
N GLN A 47 -10.13 6.74 4.34
CA GLN A 47 -10.73 5.75 5.24
C GLN A 47 -9.90 4.47 5.44
N ALA A 48 -8.68 4.41 4.87
CA ALA A 48 -7.80 3.25 5.04
C ALA A 48 -7.43 2.99 6.51
N GLY A 49 -7.35 4.05 7.32
CA GLY A 49 -7.12 3.91 8.75
C GLY A 49 -8.26 3.18 9.46
N LEU A 50 -9.52 3.53 9.18
CA LEU A 50 -10.70 2.85 9.71
C LEU A 50 -10.71 1.37 9.28
N ILE A 51 -10.49 1.09 8.00
CA ILE A 51 -10.44 -0.28 7.47
C ILE A 51 -9.33 -1.09 8.16
N THR A 52 -8.15 -0.49 8.33
CA THR A 52 -7.01 -1.12 9.03
C THR A 52 -7.38 -1.44 10.48
N SER A 53 -8.01 -0.50 11.20
CA SER A 53 -8.44 -0.71 12.58
C SER A 53 -9.47 -1.84 12.70
N ILE A 54 -10.44 -1.91 11.80
CA ILE A 54 -11.43 -3.00 11.78
C ILE A 54 -10.73 -4.34 11.53
N TYR A 55 -9.86 -4.44 10.52
CA TYR A 55 -9.10 -5.68 10.26
C TYR A 55 -8.23 -6.08 11.44
N TYR A 56 -7.55 -5.12 12.08
CA TYR A 56 -6.74 -5.38 13.25
C TYR A 56 -7.56 -6.06 14.36
N HIS A 57 -8.71 -5.51 14.72
CA HIS A 57 -9.57 -6.08 15.75
C HIS A 57 -10.14 -7.44 15.35
N LEU A 58 -10.67 -7.58 14.13
CA LEU A 58 -11.20 -8.85 13.63
C LEU A 58 -10.16 -9.99 13.63
N LEU A 59 -8.92 -9.67 13.26
CA LEU A 59 -7.85 -10.65 13.18
C LEU A 59 -7.30 -11.00 14.57
N THR A 60 -7.10 -10.00 15.44
CA THR A 60 -6.64 -10.25 16.82
C THR A 60 -7.66 -10.97 17.67
N GLU A 61 -8.96 -10.70 17.52
CA GLU A 61 -10.04 -11.45 18.15
C GLU A 61 -10.06 -12.93 17.72
N ARG A 62 -9.58 -13.24 16.50
CA ARG A 62 -9.40 -14.61 15.99
C ARG A 62 -8.06 -15.23 16.39
N GLY A 63 -7.24 -14.53 17.17
CA GLY A 63 -5.94 -14.99 17.67
C GLY A 63 -4.77 -14.82 16.73
N ALA A 64 -4.92 -14.05 15.63
CA ALA A 64 -3.83 -13.76 14.73
C ALA A 64 -2.91 -12.65 15.28
N GLN A 65 -1.60 -12.78 15.03
CA GLN A 65 -0.66 -11.68 15.15
C GLN A 65 -0.86 -10.73 13.96
N VAL A 66 -0.94 -9.42 14.23
CA VAL A 66 -1.12 -8.41 13.19
C VAL A 66 -0.02 -7.38 13.26
N ASP A 67 0.75 -7.28 12.20
CA ASP A 67 1.77 -6.25 12.01
C ASP A 67 1.24 -5.21 11.01
N ILE A 68 1.52 -3.92 11.25
CA ILE A 68 1.06 -2.83 10.38
C ILE A 68 2.26 -2.01 9.92
N MET A 69 2.47 -1.95 8.61
CA MET A 69 3.55 -1.19 8.00
C MET A 69 2.95 -0.17 7.02
N PRO A 70 2.82 1.11 7.43
CA PRO A 70 2.37 2.15 6.52
C PRO A 70 3.26 2.25 5.28
N ALA A 71 2.63 2.42 4.12
CA ALA A 71 3.29 2.58 2.83
C ALA A 71 3.87 3.99 2.70
N LEU A 72 5.01 4.23 3.35
CA LEU A 72 5.63 5.55 3.50
C LEU A 72 6.31 6.07 2.22
N GLY A 73 6.78 5.14 1.36
CA GLY A 73 7.73 5.57 0.33
C GLY A 73 8.95 6.22 0.98
N THR A 74 9.19 7.49 0.65
CA THR A 74 10.27 8.31 1.26
C THR A 74 9.78 9.26 2.34
N HIS A 75 8.51 9.18 2.73
CA HIS A 75 7.94 10.05 3.76
C HIS A 75 8.44 9.69 5.16
N GLU A 76 8.32 10.66 6.07
CA GLU A 76 8.63 10.42 7.48
C GLU A 76 7.66 9.42 8.11
N PRO A 77 8.12 8.64 9.10
CA PRO A 77 7.28 7.72 9.84
C PRO A 77 6.06 8.40 10.47
N VAL A 78 4.94 7.68 10.50
CA VAL A 78 3.72 8.16 11.16
C VAL A 78 4.01 8.38 12.64
N SER A 79 3.82 9.60 13.12
CA SER A 79 4.01 9.92 14.54
C SER A 79 2.94 9.26 15.42
N LYS A 80 3.23 9.10 16.73
CA LYS A 80 2.25 8.52 17.66
C LYS A 80 0.92 9.25 17.66
N ALA A 81 0.94 10.59 17.62
CA ALA A 81 -0.28 11.39 17.58
C ALA A 81 -1.10 11.17 16.29
N GLN A 82 -0.42 11.07 15.15
CA GLN A 82 -1.06 10.74 13.87
C GLN A 82 -1.63 9.32 13.86
N TRP A 83 -0.89 8.37 14.46
CA TRP A 83 -1.32 6.98 14.60
C TRP A 83 -2.61 6.86 15.40
N GLU A 84 -2.68 7.48 16.56
CA GLU A 84 -3.85 7.46 17.45
C GLU A 84 -5.11 8.02 16.77
N ILE A 85 -4.94 9.00 15.88
CA ILE A 85 -6.04 9.59 15.10
C ILE A 85 -6.46 8.65 13.95
N MET A 86 -5.49 8.11 13.21
CA MET A 86 -5.72 7.35 11.98
C MET A 86 -6.13 5.90 12.26
N PHE A 87 -5.46 5.25 13.21
CA PHE A 87 -5.62 3.82 13.52
C PHE A 87 -6.20 3.63 14.92
N LYS A 88 -7.43 4.11 15.12
CA LYS A 88 -8.10 4.11 16.42
C LYS A 88 -8.15 2.72 17.05
N GLY A 89 -7.67 2.61 18.29
CA GLY A 89 -7.68 1.37 19.06
C GLY A 89 -6.58 0.38 18.68
N VAL A 90 -5.67 0.75 17.76
CA VAL A 90 -4.50 -0.07 17.42
C VAL A 90 -3.29 0.42 18.19
N PRO A 91 -2.61 -0.44 18.97
CA PRO A 91 -1.41 -0.04 19.71
C PRO A 91 -0.30 0.44 18.77
N TYR A 92 0.39 1.51 19.14
CA TYR A 92 1.48 2.08 18.34
C TYR A 92 2.64 1.09 18.15
N GLU A 93 2.81 0.18 19.08
CA GLU A 93 3.84 -0.86 19.08
C GLU A 93 3.67 -1.88 17.94
N ASN A 94 2.48 -1.94 17.34
CA ASN A 94 2.23 -2.76 16.15
C ASN A 94 2.73 -2.12 14.85
N MET A 95 3.19 -0.87 14.91
CA MET A 95 3.75 -0.18 13.76
C MET A 95 5.14 -0.70 13.42
N ILE A 96 5.31 -1.08 12.15
CA ILE A 96 6.61 -1.31 11.54
C ILE A 96 6.93 -0.09 10.66
N VAL A 97 8.11 0.49 10.85
CA VAL A 97 8.58 1.58 10.00
C VAL A 97 9.25 0.98 8.76
N HIS A 98 8.79 1.39 7.59
CA HIS A 98 9.45 1.02 6.35
C HIS A 98 10.76 1.80 6.18
N ASP A 99 11.90 1.09 6.09
CA ASP A 99 13.20 1.66 5.72
C ASP A 99 13.51 1.33 4.25
N TRP A 100 13.21 2.28 3.38
CA TRP A 100 13.38 2.15 1.93
C TRP A 100 14.86 2.10 1.48
N ARG A 101 15.79 2.39 2.38
CA ARG A 101 17.24 2.35 2.10
C ARG A 101 17.89 1.03 2.49
N HIS A 102 17.45 0.41 3.60
CA HIS A 102 18.19 -0.69 4.19
C HIS A 102 17.37 -1.96 4.40
N ASP A 103 16.02 -1.87 4.43
CA ASP A 103 15.15 -3.01 4.72
C ASP A 103 14.40 -3.51 3.47
N VAL A 104 15.09 -3.52 2.33
CA VAL A 104 14.54 -3.96 1.05
C VAL A 104 15.33 -5.12 0.45
N VAL A 105 14.68 -5.87 -0.44
CA VAL A 105 15.30 -6.93 -1.24
C VAL A 105 14.93 -6.72 -2.71
N LYS A 106 15.90 -6.92 -3.61
CA LYS A 106 15.65 -6.91 -5.05
C LYS A 106 14.92 -8.20 -5.45
N ILE A 107 13.78 -8.05 -6.10
CA ILE A 107 12.94 -9.17 -6.57
C ILE A 107 12.92 -9.28 -8.10
N GLY A 108 13.44 -8.28 -8.80
CA GLY A 108 13.47 -8.25 -10.24
C GLY A 108 13.98 -6.94 -10.80
N GLU A 109 13.76 -6.75 -12.09
CA GLU A 109 14.15 -5.55 -12.82
C GLU A 109 13.16 -5.29 -13.96
N VAL A 110 12.76 -4.04 -14.15
CA VAL A 110 12.10 -3.60 -15.37
C VAL A 110 13.21 -3.26 -16.38
N PRO A 111 13.33 -3.97 -17.50
CA PRO A 111 14.44 -3.77 -18.41
C PRO A 111 14.33 -2.43 -19.17
N GLU A 112 15.49 -1.85 -19.48
CA GLU A 112 15.61 -0.61 -20.27
C GLU A 112 14.79 -0.66 -21.55
N SER A 113 14.90 -1.76 -22.33
CA SER A 113 14.19 -1.90 -23.59
C SER A 113 12.66 -1.80 -23.48
N TYR A 114 12.09 -2.30 -22.38
CA TYR A 114 10.66 -2.15 -22.12
C TYR A 114 10.31 -0.70 -21.78
N LEU A 115 11.14 -0.05 -20.95
CA LEU A 115 10.92 1.35 -20.57
C LEU A 115 11.12 2.29 -21.77
N GLU A 116 12.09 2.04 -22.62
CA GLU A 116 12.29 2.77 -23.86
C GLU A 116 11.06 2.65 -24.79
N GLU A 117 10.52 1.44 -24.95
CA GLU A 117 9.32 1.19 -25.76
C GLU A 117 8.10 1.96 -25.22
N ILE A 118 7.75 1.80 -23.93
CA ILE A 118 6.55 2.40 -23.35
C ILE A 118 6.63 3.92 -23.17
N THR A 119 7.85 4.47 -23.12
CA THR A 119 8.08 5.92 -23.01
C THR A 119 8.31 6.60 -24.37
N GLY A 120 8.30 5.84 -25.47
CA GLY A 120 8.59 6.38 -26.80
C GLY A 120 10.03 6.90 -26.92
N GLY A 121 10.98 6.25 -26.27
CA GLY A 121 12.39 6.61 -26.29
C GLY A 121 12.79 7.74 -25.34
N LEU A 122 11.99 8.03 -24.31
CA LEU A 122 12.31 9.08 -23.32
C LEU A 122 13.15 8.57 -22.15
N TRP A 123 13.13 7.25 -21.91
CA TRP A 123 13.82 6.64 -20.78
C TRP A 123 14.70 5.49 -21.21
N HIS A 124 15.98 5.53 -20.82
CA HIS A 124 17.05 4.61 -21.29
C HIS A 124 17.80 3.95 -20.14
N GLU A 125 17.15 3.70 -19.01
CA GLU A 125 17.75 3.01 -17.88
C GLU A 125 16.81 1.94 -17.34
N PRO A 126 17.33 0.79 -16.87
CA PRO A 126 16.52 -0.21 -16.17
C PRO A 126 16.09 0.32 -14.79
N VAL A 127 14.99 -0.24 -14.26
CA VAL A 127 14.53 0.03 -12.90
C VAL A 127 14.63 -1.23 -12.07
N SER A 128 15.44 -1.16 -10.99
CA SER A 128 15.51 -2.25 -10.01
C SER A 128 14.21 -2.32 -9.22
N VAL A 129 13.58 -3.48 -9.22
CA VAL A 129 12.36 -3.72 -8.43
C VAL A 129 12.77 -4.26 -7.07
N GLU A 130 12.68 -3.39 -6.08
CA GLU A 130 13.00 -3.68 -4.68
C GLU A 130 11.74 -3.50 -3.83
N ILE A 131 11.56 -4.37 -2.85
CA ILE A 131 10.43 -4.33 -1.95
C ILE A 131 10.89 -4.60 -0.51
N ASN A 132 10.16 -4.09 0.48
CA ASN A 132 10.48 -4.37 1.88
C ASN A 132 10.53 -5.88 2.12
N ARG A 133 11.59 -6.36 2.79
CA ARG A 133 11.81 -7.79 3.00
C ARG A 133 10.69 -8.50 3.75
N ARG A 134 9.90 -7.77 4.56
CA ARG A 134 8.75 -8.33 5.27
C ARG A 134 7.62 -8.75 4.33
N VAL A 135 7.49 -8.12 3.16
CA VAL A 135 6.53 -8.54 2.14
C VAL A 135 6.90 -9.92 1.56
N MET A 136 8.19 -10.28 1.61
CA MET A 136 8.71 -11.57 1.16
C MET A 136 8.85 -12.59 2.30
N ASP A 137 8.45 -12.23 3.52
CA ASP A 137 8.49 -13.12 4.67
C ASP A 137 7.33 -14.13 4.63
N GLU A 138 7.64 -15.38 4.34
CA GLU A 138 6.69 -16.49 4.23
C GLU A 138 5.95 -16.81 5.55
N SER A 139 6.34 -16.20 6.66
CA SER A 139 5.63 -16.34 7.93
C SER A 139 4.29 -15.59 7.95
N TYR A 140 4.05 -14.67 7.02
CA TYR A 140 2.75 -14.02 6.88
C TYR A 140 1.81 -14.87 6.02
N ASP A 141 0.68 -15.26 6.59
CA ASP A 141 -0.37 -16.00 5.89
C ASP A 141 -1.15 -15.13 4.90
N LEU A 142 -1.16 -13.81 5.14
CA LEU A 142 -1.89 -12.84 4.33
C LEU A 142 -1.26 -11.45 4.42
N ILE A 143 -1.23 -10.76 3.28
CA ILE A 143 -0.91 -9.33 3.20
C ILE A 143 -2.15 -8.58 2.74
N ILE A 144 -2.56 -7.56 3.49
CA ILE A 144 -3.74 -6.73 3.19
C ILE A 144 -3.26 -5.31 2.88
N SER A 145 -3.64 -4.78 1.73
CA SER A 145 -3.32 -3.40 1.34
C SER A 145 -4.60 -2.57 1.20
N PRO A 146 -5.10 -1.99 2.30
CA PRO A 146 -6.26 -1.12 2.25
C PRO A 146 -5.89 0.26 1.71
N GLY A 147 -6.79 0.87 0.93
CA GLY A 147 -6.55 2.21 0.44
C GLY A 147 -7.51 2.64 -0.65
N GLN A 148 -7.52 3.92 -0.92
CA GLN A 148 -8.32 4.53 -1.97
C GLN A 148 -7.61 4.39 -3.33
N VAL A 149 -8.30 3.87 -4.33
CA VAL A 149 -7.81 3.77 -5.70
C VAL A 149 -8.30 4.98 -6.48
N VAL A 150 -7.40 5.92 -6.70
CA VAL A 150 -7.65 7.18 -7.42
C VAL A 150 -6.46 7.52 -8.30
N PRO A 151 -6.62 8.36 -9.32
CA PRO A 151 -5.48 8.86 -10.10
C PRO A 151 -4.42 9.49 -9.19
N HIS A 152 -3.15 9.14 -9.44
CA HIS A 152 -2.01 9.72 -8.75
C HIS A 152 -1.37 10.79 -9.64
N GLU A 153 -0.89 11.86 -9.03
CA GLU A 153 -0.36 13.03 -9.74
C GLU A 153 0.87 12.75 -10.62
N VAL A 154 1.58 11.63 -10.38
CA VAL A 154 2.81 11.31 -11.12
C VAL A 154 2.80 9.89 -11.69
N ILE A 155 2.41 8.87 -10.93
CA ILE A 155 2.67 7.46 -11.26
C ILE A 155 1.39 6.63 -11.43
N GLY A 156 0.45 7.12 -12.21
CA GLY A 156 -0.77 6.38 -12.57
C GLY A 156 -1.80 6.35 -11.45
N MET A 157 -1.98 5.22 -10.75
CA MET A 157 -3.01 5.03 -9.74
C MET A 157 -2.40 4.90 -8.33
N ALA A 158 -3.05 5.53 -7.35
CA ALA A 158 -2.76 5.33 -5.93
C ALA A 158 -3.21 3.94 -5.47
N ASN A 159 -2.64 3.44 -4.37
CA ASN A 159 -2.88 2.10 -3.84
C ASN A 159 -2.50 0.97 -4.82
N HIS A 160 -3.08 -0.22 -4.72
CA HIS A 160 -2.75 -1.38 -5.54
C HIS A 160 -1.24 -1.66 -5.58
N SER A 161 -0.70 -1.92 -6.78
CA SER A 161 0.73 -2.15 -7.01
C SER A 161 1.63 -1.02 -6.52
N LYS A 162 1.13 0.24 -6.54
CA LYS A 162 1.89 1.38 -6.01
C LYS A 162 2.21 1.23 -4.52
N ASN A 163 1.28 0.76 -3.69
CA ASN A 163 1.56 0.53 -2.27
C ASN A 163 2.67 -0.50 -2.06
N LEU A 164 2.71 -1.54 -2.88
CA LEU A 164 3.72 -2.60 -2.79
C LEU A 164 5.08 -2.17 -3.37
N PHE A 165 5.10 -1.63 -4.60
CA PHE A 165 6.35 -1.38 -5.31
C PHE A 165 6.94 0.00 -5.09
N VAL A 166 6.14 0.96 -4.63
CA VAL A 166 6.58 2.32 -4.31
C VAL A 166 6.41 2.62 -2.83
N GLY A 167 5.24 2.35 -2.26
CA GLY A 167 4.94 2.66 -0.86
C GLY A 167 5.80 1.90 0.14
N VAL A 168 6.15 0.65 -0.16
CA VAL A 168 7.12 -0.17 0.60
C VAL A 168 8.24 -0.67 -0.30
N GLY A 169 8.53 0.06 -1.36
CA GLY A 169 9.60 -0.20 -2.32
C GLY A 169 10.95 0.38 -1.90
N GLY A 170 11.98 0.06 -2.69
CA GLY A 170 13.32 0.60 -2.53
C GLY A 170 13.54 1.91 -3.29
N SER A 171 14.72 2.49 -3.10
CA SER A 171 15.07 3.82 -3.62
C SER A 171 15.00 3.92 -5.15
N ASP A 172 15.48 2.91 -5.85
CA ASP A 172 15.53 2.92 -7.32
C ASP A 172 14.10 2.94 -7.90
N MET A 173 13.23 2.05 -7.41
CA MET A 173 11.83 1.98 -7.83
C MET A 173 11.08 3.28 -7.52
N ILE A 174 11.24 3.84 -6.32
CA ILE A 174 10.59 5.09 -5.92
C ILE A 174 11.03 6.24 -6.82
N ASN A 175 12.34 6.47 -6.92
CA ASN A 175 12.88 7.63 -7.62
C ASN A 175 12.64 7.56 -9.13
N LYS A 176 13.00 6.45 -9.78
CA LYS A 176 12.88 6.30 -11.22
C LYS A 176 11.43 6.28 -11.69
N SER A 177 10.51 5.63 -10.97
CA SER A 177 9.09 5.67 -11.34
C SER A 177 8.51 7.09 -11.33
N HIS A 178 8.92 7.92 -10.38
CA HIS A 178 8.51 9.33 -10.33
C HIS A 178 9.15 10.16 -11.43
N MET A 179 10.42 9.91 -11.77
CA MET A 179 11.11 10.60 -12.87
C MET A 179 10.48 10.26 -14.23
N VAL A 180 10.23 8.97 -14.51
CA VAL A 180 9.54 8.52 -15.73
C VAL A 180 8.17 9.18 -15.85
N GLY A 181 7.38 9.17 -14.78
CA GLY A 181 6.06 9.80 -14.76
C GLY A 181 6.11 11.32 -14.99
N ALA A 182 7.10 12.00 -14.40
CA ALA A 182 7.29 13.44 -14.58
C ALA A 182 7.71 13.80 -16.01
N ASP A 183 8.56 13.01 -16.66
CA ASP A 183 9.00 13.25 -18.02
C ASP A 183 7.88 13.00 -19.03
N LEU A 184 7.09 11.93 -18.86
CA LEU A 184 5.88 11.70 -19.67
C LEU A 184 4.87 12.86 -19.53
N HIS A 185 4.73 13.42 -18.34
CA HIS A 185 3.82 14.55 -18.09
C HIS A 185 4.29 15.84 -18.78
N LYS A 186 5.60 16.09 -18.85
CA LYS A 186 6.17 17.23 -19.59
C LYS A 186 5.84 17.15 -21.08
N VAL A 187 6.01 15.96 -21.67
CA VAL A 187 5.68 15.73 -23.09
C VAL A 187 4.19 15.94 -23.36
N ALA A 188 3.33 15.38 -22.50
CA ALA A 188 1.88 15.54 -22.66
C ALA A 188 1.40 17.00 -22.57
N LYS A 189 2.14 17.88 -21.85
CA LYS A 189 1.83 19.33 -21.80
C LYS A 189 2.35 20.13 -22.99
N SER A 190 3.31 19.60 -23.73
CA SER A 190 3.92 20.26 -24.89
C SER A 190 3.30 19.87 -26.23
N ALA A 191 2.42 18.87 -26.22
CA ALA A 191 1.65 18.42 -27.38
C ALA A 191 0.27 19.08 -27.44
#